data_19e90e8b83c4fb35f68b75c9353c25af
#
_entry.id   19e90e8b83c4fb35f68b75c9353c25af
#
_cell.length_a   1.000
_cell.length_b   1.000
_cell.length_c   1.000
_cell.angle_alpha   90.00
_cell.angle_beta   90.00
_cell.angle_gamma   90.00
#
_symmetry.space_group_name_H-M   'P 1'
#
loop_
_entity.id
_entity.type
_entity.pdbx_description
1 polymer ?
#
loop_
_entity_poly.entity_id
_entity_poly.type
_entity_poly.pdbx_seq_one_letter_code
_entity_poly.pdbx_strand_id
1 'polypeptide(L)'
;TFYTRAWTSVGVEMNFAVFLPPGASAAAPVPVVYYLAGLTCTEETFVLKAGARRVAAELGLAIVTCDTSPREARFPGDDEKWDFGRGAGFYLDATEAPWSSAYKMATYVAEELRTLVESNFPIRAGARGIFGHSMGGHGALTLALREENLYKSVSAFAPIVAPSAVPWGEKAFTNYLGSDRATWAKYDATELVSKRTFPGTILIDQGEADQFLTRELQPERFEAACARAGQSLNLRRQAGYDHSYYFIETFVADHLRHHHAALHRVG
;
A
#
# COMPACT_ATOMS: atom_id res chain seq x y z
N THR A 1 -0.57 -16.31 -10.14
CA THR A 1 0.65 -17.09 -9.88
C THR A 1 1.43 -16.42 -8.76
N PHE A 2 2.07 -17.23 -7.90
CA PHE A 2 2.96 -16.80 -6.84
C PHE A 2 4.41 -16.96 -7.30
N TYR A 3 5.27 -16.05 -6.88
CA TYR A 3 6.68 -15.98 -7.23
C TYR A 3 7.53 -15.68 -6.00
N THR A 4 8.76 -16.18 -6.01
CA THR A 4 9.81 -15.83 -5.05
C THR A 4 11.03 -15.34 -5.81
N ARG A 5 11.68 -14.29 -5.34
CA ARG A 5 12.90 -13.77 -5.94
C ARG A 5 13.78 -13.08 -4.92
N ALA A 6 15.09 -13.19 -5.08
CA ALA A 6 16.08 -12.41 -4.36
C ALA A 6 16.10 -10.96 -4.87
N TRP A 7 16.25 -9.99 -3.96
CA TRP A 7 16.19 -8.56 -4.24
C TRP A 7 17.37 -7.82 -3.63
N THR A 8 17.83 -6.80 -4.32
CA THR A 8 19.01 -6.04 -3.91
C THR A 8 18.71 -5.12 -2.74
N SER A 9 17.58 -4.41 -2.76
CA SER A 9 17.24 -3.42 -1.72
C SER A 9 17.05 -4.04 -0.35
N VAL A 10 16.43 -5.23 -0.30
CA VAL A 10 16.14 -5.94 0.95
C VAL A 10 17.16 -7.03 1.27
N GLY A 11 18.04 -7.38 0.35
CA GLY A 11 19.15 -8.33 0.54
C GLY A 11 18.73 -9.80 0.74
N VAL A 12 17.44 -10.11 0.59
CA VAL A 12 16.86 -11.44 0.80
C VAL A 12 15.81 -11.74 -0.25
N GLU A 13 15.30 -12.97 -0.25
CA GLU A 13 14.16 -13.33 -1.06
C GLU A 13 12.86 -12.72 -0.52
N MET A 14 12.01 -12.26 -1.42
CA MET A 14 10.66 -11.78 -1.15
C MET A 14 9.67 -12.50 -2.03
N ASN A 15 8.51 -12.80 -1.45
CA ASN A 15 7.39 -13.35 -2.18
C ASN A 15 6.48 -12.25 -2.73
N PHE A 16 5.96 -12.49 -3.93
CA PHE A 16 4.95 -11.64 -4.55
C PHE A 16 4.01 -12.48 -5.40
N ALA A 17 2.83 -11.96 -5.69
CA ALA A 17 1.88 -12.61 -6.58
C ALA A 17 1.44 -11.68 -7.71
N VAL A 18 1.18 -12.26 -8.87
CA VAL A 18 0.65 -11.55 -10.04
C VAL A 18 -0.61 -12.25 -10.54
N PHE A 19 -1.69 -11.50 -10.62
CA PHE A 19 -2.89 -11.86 -11.37
C PHE A 19 -2.89 -11.11 -12.69
N LEU A 20 -3.03 -11.85 -13.78
CA LEU A 20 -3.25 -11.29 -15.12
C LEU A 20 -4.70 -11.57 -15.55
N PRO A 21 -5.42 -10.56 -16.06
CA PRO A 21 -6.75 -10.78 -16.60
C PRO A 21 -6.69 -11.62 -17.89
N PRO A 22 -7.76 -12.32 -18.25
CA PRO A 22 -7.85 -13.02 -19.53
C PRO A 22 -7.54 -12.09 -20.72
N GLY A 23 -6.77 -12.59 -21.68
CA GLY A 23 -6.40 -11.83 -22.87
C GLY A 23 -5.17 -10.92 -22.72
N ALA A 24 -4.62 -10.74 -21.51
CA ALA A 24 -3.37 -10.00 -21.32
C ALA A 24 -2.22 -10.70 -22.07
N SER A 25 -1.55 -9.96 -22.94
CA SER A 25 -0.43 -10.47 -23.75
C SER A 25 0.50 -9.32 -24.14
N ALA A 26 1.67 -9.65 -24.67
CA ALA A 26 2.60 -8.63 -25.19
C ALA A 26 1.97 -7.76 -26.28
N ALA A 27 1.04 -8.31 -27.09
CA ALA A 27 0.28 -7.55 -28.07
C ALA A 27 -0.91 -6.76 -27.51
N ALA A 28 -1.36 -7.11 -26.29
CA ALA A 28 -2.46 -6.47 -25.59
C ALA A 28 -2.09 -6.26 -24.12
N PRO A 29 -1.14 -5.36 -23.82
CA PRO A 29 -0.73 -5.09 -22.45
C PRO A 29 -1.83 -4.38 -21.66
N VAL A 30 -1.94 -4.70 -20.36
CA VAL A 30 -3.01 -4.25 -19.47
C VAL A 30 -2.47 -3.31 -18.38
N PRO A 31 -3.31 -2.42 -17.83
CA PRO A 31 -2.93 -1.64 -16.65
C PRO A 31 -2.80 -2.53 -15.43
N VAL A 32 -2.03 -2.05 -14.44
CA VAL A 32 -1.74 -2.79 -13.20
C VAL A 32 -2.12 -1.99 -11.96
N VAL A 33 -2.60 -2.68 -10.94
CA VAL A 33 -2.76 -2.13 -9.60
C VAL A 33 -1.90 -2.92 -8.60
N TYR A 34 -1.11 -2.21 -7.81
CA TYR A 34 -0.30 -2.77 -6.73
C TYR A 34 -1.10 -2.71 -5.44
N TYR A 35 -1.31 -3.85 -4.80
CA TYR A 35 -1.96 -3.92 -3.51
C TYR A 35 -0.94 -4.17 -2.40
N LEU A 36 -1.01 -3.34 -1.37
CA LEU A 36 -0.18 -3.43 -0.17
C LEU A 36 -1.01 -3.94 1.01
N ALA A 37 -0.57 -5.02 1.62
CA ALA A 37 -1.28 -5.66 2.72
C ALA A 37 -1.00 -4.99 4.08
N GLY A 38 -1.89 -5.23 5.04
CA GLY A 38 -1.76 -4.77 6.43
C GLY A 38 -0.78 -5.61 7.25
N LEU A 39 -0.61 -5.24 8.52
CA LEU A 39 0.24 -5.92 9.49
C LEU A 39 0.00 -7.44 9.47
N THR A 40 1.08 -8.20 9.56
CA THR A 40 1.13 -9.67 9.61
C THR A 40 0.76 -10.40 8.32
N CYS A 41 0.09 -9.74 7.39
CA CYS A 41 -0.33 -10.32 6.11
C CYS A 41 0.87 -10.66 5.21
N THR A 42 0.62 -11.51 4.22
CA THR A 42 1.57 -11.90 3.17
C THR A 42 1.00 -11.53 1.79
N GLU A 43 1.76 -11.79 0.74
CA GLU A 43 1.34 -11.66 -0.65
C GLU A 43 0.08 -12.45 -0.99
N GLU A 44 -0.16 -13.56 -0.27
CA GLU A 44 -1.32 -14.45 -0.49
C GLU A 44 -2.62 -13.89 0.07
N THR A 45 -2.54 -13.11 1.15
CA THR A 45 -3.72 -12.76 1.96
C THR A 45 -4.81 -12.09 1.13
N PHE A 46 -4.46 -11.08 0.34
CA PHE A 46 -5.41 -10.40 -0.53
C PHE A 46 -5.92 -11.30 -1.66
N VAL A 47 -5.03 -12.05 -2.28
CA VAL A 47 -5.36 -12.93 -3.41
C VAL A 47 -6.40 -13.98 -3.02
N LEU A 48 -6.32 -14.47 -1.78
CA LEU A 48 -7.20 -15.52 -1.28
C LEU A 48 -8.51 -14.98 -0.68
N LYS A 49 -8.46 -13.80 -0.03
CA LYS A 49 -9.57 -13.33 0.83
C LYS A 49 -10.39 -12.15 0.26
N ALA A 50 -9.86 -11.38 -0.69
CA ALA A 50 -10.51 -10.14 -1.11
C ALA A 50 -11.57 -10.31 -2.22
N GLY A 51 -11.74 -11.49 -2.81
CA GLY A 51 -12.70 -11.68 -3.91
C GLY A 51 -12.43 -10.88 -5.20
N ALA A 52 -11.27 -10.22 -5.29
CA ALA A 52 -10.96 -9.21 -6.30
C ALA A 52 -10.82 -9.71 -7.74
N ARG A 53 -10.46 -10.99 -7.92
CA ARG A 53 -10.04 -11.55 -9.23
C ARG A 53 -11.11 -11.47 -10.31
N ARG A 54 -12.37 -11.73 -9.96
CA ARG A 54 -13.48 -11.68 -10.92
C ARG A 54 -13.64 -10.27 -11.49
N VAL A 55 -13.73 -9.29 -10.64
CA VAL A 55 -13.88 -7.88 -11.07
C VAL A 55 -12.63 -7.38 -11.79
N ALA A 56 -11.44 -7.75 -11.35
CA ALA A 56 -10.20 -7.42 -12.06
C ALA A 56 -10.17 -8.02 -13.48
N ALA A 57 -10.64 -9.26 -13.65
CA ALA A 57 -10.78 -9.89 -14.96
C ALA A 57 -11.77 -9.13 -15.87
N GLU A 58 -12.96 -8.78 -15.33
CA GLU A 58 -13.99 -8.00 -16.04
C GLU A 58 -13.47 -6.62 -16.47
N LEU A 59 -12.65 -5.99 -15.65
CA LEU A 59 -12.09 -4.66 -15.92
C LEU A 59 -10.77 -4.67 -16.71
N GLY A 60 -10.20 -5.85 -17.01
CA GLY A 60 -8.92 -5.94 -17.69
C GLY A 60 -7.74 -5.40 -16.88
N LEU A 61 -7.79 -5.54 -15.54
CA LEU A 61 -6.74 -5.07 -14.62
C LEU A 61 -5.85 -6.21 -14.14
N ALA A 62 -4.53 -6.06 -14.23
CA ALA A 62 -3.59 -6.89 -13.50
C ALA A 62 -3.53 -6.44 -12.02
N ILE A 63 -3.33 -7.40 -11.12
CA ILE A 63 -3.12 -7.13 -9.69
C ILE A 63 -1.77 -7.72 -9.28
N VAL A 64 -0.99 -6.93 -8.54
CA VAL A 64 0.28 -7.35 -7.93
C VAL A 64 0.17 -7.20 -6.42
N THR A 65 0.56 -8.23 -5.69
CA THR A 65 0.67 -8.22 -4.22
C THR A 65 2.06 -8.63 -3.81
N CYS A 66 2.54 -8.14 -2.66
CA CYS A 66 3.84 -8.53 -2.12
C CYS A 66 3.75 -8.78 -0.62
N ASP A 67 4.80 -9.42 -0.10
CA ASP A 67 4.94 -9.60 1.35
C ASP A 67 5.11 -8.23 2.05
N THR A 68 4.82 -8.19 3.33
CA THR A 68 4.77 -6.98 4.16
C THR A 68 6.08 -6.66 4.88
N SER A 69 7.06 -7.55 4.79
CA SER A 69 8.43 -7.33 5.27
C SER A 69 9.40 -8.33 4.62
N PRO A 70 10.72 -8.09 4.68
CA PRO A 70 11.74 -9.05 4.28
C PRO A 70 11.87 -10.18 5.33
N ARG A 71 10.95 -11.17 5.30
CA ARG A 71 10.82 -12.20 6.33
C ARG A 71 12.03 -13.08 6.53
N GLU A 72 12.87 -13.23 5.52
CA GLU A 72 14.10 -14.01 5.60
C GLU A 72 15.26 -13.23 6.26
N ALA A 73 15.17 -11.91 6.34
CA ALA A 73 16.08 -11.11 7.15
C ALA A 73 15.74 -11.29 8.62
N ARG A 74 16.68 -11.84 9.38
CA ARG A 74 16.48 -12.17 10.79
C ARG A 74 17.24 -11.21 11.68
N PHE A 75 16.51 -10.46 12.49
CA PHE A 75 17.07 -9.54 13.47
C PHE A 75 16.60 -9.88 14.88
N PRO A 76 17.39 -9.64 15.92
CA PRO A 76 16.94 -9.82 17.29
C PRO A 76 15.66 -9.00 17.56
N GLY A 77 14.63 -9.67 18.07
CA GLY A 77 13.35 -9.06 18.41
C GLY A 77 12.37 -8.85 17.25
N ASP A 78 12.67 -9.34 16.03
CA ASP A 78 11.85 -9.12 14.85
C ASP A 78 10.53 -9.93 14.83
N ASP A 79 10.39 -10.90 15.72
CA ASP A 79 9.20 -11.76 15.88
C ASP A 79 8.58 -11.73 17.29
N GLU A 80 9.07 -10.86 18.16
CA GLU A 80 8.55 -10.75 19.53
C GLU A 80 7.14 -10.12 19.59
N LYS A 81 6.80 -9.29 18.60
CA LYS A 81 5.53 -8.56 18.55
C LYS A 81 4.93 -8.62 17.15
N TRP A 82 3.64 -8.85 17.09
CA TRP A 82 2.91 -8.94 15.82
C TRP A 82 2.84 -7.61 15.05
N ASP A 83 3.00 -6.49 15.73
CA ASP A 83 2.90 -5.13 15.18
C ASP A 83 4.25 -4.44 14.95
N PHE A 84 5.35 -5.22 14.95
CA PHE A 84 6.71 -4.72 14.71
C PHE A 84 7.62 -5.82 14.16
N GLY A 85 8.59 -5.46 13.33
CA GLY A 85 9.53 -6.41 12.75
C GLY A 85 8.89 -7.21 11.63
N ARG A 86 8.85 -8.52 11.77
CA ARG A 86 8.37 -9.45 10.75
C ARG A 86 6.87 -9.27 10.48
N GLY A 87 6.53 -9.01 9.20
CA GLY A 87 5.18 -8.69 8.80
C GLY A 87 4.76 -7.23 9.07
N ALA A 88 5.69 -6.36 9.46
CA ALA A 88 5.43 -4.99 9.87
C ALA A 88 6.48 -3.98 9.33
N GLY A 89 6.78 -4.07 8.03
CA GLY A 89 7.81 -3.23 7.38
C GLY A 89 7.38 -1.80 7.09
N PHE A 90 6.13 -1.43 7.34
CA PHE A 90 5.56 -0.08 7.19
C PHE A 90 5.82 0.60 5.84
N TYR A 91 6.23 -0.15 4.81
CA TYR A 91 6.51 0.36 3.46
C TYR A 91 7.39 1.61 3.45
N LEU A 92 8.38 1.63 4.34
CA LEU A 92 9.41 2.65 4.46
C LEU A 92 10.80 2.07 4.19
N ASP A 93 11.82 2.93 4.10
CA ASP A 93 13.21 2.53 4.06
C ASP A 93 13.87 2.88 5.39
N ALA A 94 14.15 1.85 6.19
CA ALA A 94 14.77 2.02 7.49
C ALA A 94 16.18 2.65 7.38
N THR A 95 16.51 3.53 8.32
CA THR A 95 17.80 4.20 8.44
C THR A 95 18.61 3.70 9.64
N GLU A 96 17.92 3.12 10.62
CA GLU A 96 18.53 2.66 11.86
C GLU A 96 18.97 1.19 11.79
N ALA A 97 20.14 0.89 12.31
CA ALA A 97 20.60 -0.48 12.47
C ALA A 97 19.78 -1.21 13.55
N PRO A 98 19.54 -2.52 13.40
CA PRO A 98 20.00 -3.38 12.28
C PRO A 98 19.08 -3.33 11.06
N TRP A 99 17.90 -2.68 11.15
CA TRP A 99 16.82 -2.66 10.17
C TRP A 99 17.25 -2.09 8.81
N SER A 100 18.11 -1.08 8.82
CA SER A 100 18.60 -0.40 7.62
C SER A 100 19.28 -1.31 6.59
N SER A 101 19.69 -2.50 7.00
CA SER A 101 20.34 -3.47 6.09
C SER A 101 19.34 -4.24 5.21
N ALA A 102 18.04 -4.29 5.57
CA ALA A 102 17.05 -5.08 4.83
C ALA A 102 15.65 -4.45 4.73
N TYR A 103 15.23 -3.65 5.71
CA TYR A 103 13.88 -3.06 5.72
C TYR A 103 13.80 -1.84 4.78
N LYS A 104 13.86 -2.09 3.47
CA LYS A 104 13.82 -1.11 2.38
C LYS A 104 12.54 -1.28 1.55
N MET A 105 11.40 -1.35 2.23
CA MET A 105 10.13 -1.71 1.61
C MET A 105 9.60 -0.64 0.65
N ALA A 106 9.93 0.64 0.86
CA ALA A 106 9.54 1.70 -0.07
C ALA A 106 10.28 1.55 -1.41
N THR A 107 11.62 1.41 -1.37
CA THR A 107 12.43 1.14 -2.57
C THR A 107 12.03 -0.17 -3.25
N TYR A 108 11.83 -1.25 -2.46
CA TYR A 108 11.39 -2.52 -3.00
C TYR A 108 10.11 -2.39 -3.83
N VAL A 109 9.06 -1.76 -3.29
CA VAL A 109 7.76 -1.65 -3.98
C VAL A 109 7.83 -0.68 -5.16
N ALA A 110 8.38 0.53 -4.95
CA ALA A 110 8.33 1.60 -5.95
C ALA A 110 9.32 1.40 -7.10
N GLU A 111 10.43 0.71 -6.87
CA GLU A 111 11.49 0.56 -7.86
C GLU A 111 11.65 -0.89 -8.33
N GLU A 112 12.03 -1.81 -7.44
CA GLU A 112 12.44 -3.16 -7.83
C GLU A 112 11.29 -4.03 -8.26
N LEU A 113 10.26 -4.20 -7.42
CA LEU A 113 9.07 -5.02 -7.74
C LEU A 113 8.35 -4.46 -8.98
N ARG A 114 8.16 -3.14 -9.02
CA ARG A 114 7.57 -2.46 -10.17
C ARG A 114 8.35 -2.74 -11.45
N THR A 115 9.66 -2.51 -11.44
CA THR A 115 10.50 -2.71 -12.64
C THR A 115 10.48 -4.16 -13.11
N LEU A 116 10.55 -5.10 -12.19
CA LEU A 116 10.46 -6.53 -12.52
C LEU A 116 9.12 -6.86 -13.16
N VAL A 117 8.01 -6.44 -12.54
CA VAL A 117 6.66 -6.75 -13.02
C VAL A 117 6.44 -6.14 -14.41
N GLU A 118 6.76 -4.87 -14.59
CA GLU A 118 6.54 -4.17 -15.86
C GLU A 118 7.46 -4.66 -17.00
N SER A 119 8.62 -5.25 -16.65
CA SER A 119 9.55 -5.80 -17.66
C SER A 119 9.26 -7.25 -18.06
N ASN A 120 8.58 -8.02 -17.19
CA ASN A 120 8.40 -9.47 -17.41
C ASN A 120 6.95 -9.90 -17.64
N PHE A 121 6.00 -9.01 -17.40
CA PHE A 121 4.57 -9.29 -17.60
C PHE A 121 3.98 -8.32 -18.63
N PRO A 122 2.87 -8.66 -19.27
CA PRO A 122 2.22 -7.82 -20.28
C PRO A 122 1.50 -6.63 -19.64
N ILE A 123 2.28 -5.73 -19.05
CA ILE A 123 1.79 -4.53 -18.37
C ILE A 123 2.00 -3.31 -19.25
N ARG A 124 0.96 -2.48 -19.37
CA ARG A 124 1.01 -1.22 -20.10
C ARG A 124 1.83 -0.19 -19.32
N ALA A 125 2.93 0.24 -19.93
CA ALA A 125 3.85 1.21 -19.33
C ALA A 125 3.12 2.46 -18.83
N GLY A 126 3.42 2.90 -17.60
CA GLY A 126 2.85 4.10 -16.99
C GLY A 126 1.38 3.98 -16.53
N ALA A 127 0.67 2.90 -16.87
CA ALA A 127 -0.72 2.69 -16.46
C ALA A 127 -0.78 1.89 -15.15
N ARG A 128 -0.40 2.53 -14.05
CA ARG A 128 -0.34 1.90 -12.73
C ARG A 128 -1.10 2.66 -11.67
N GLY A 129 -1.79 1.90 -10.80
CA GLY A 129 -2.40 2.39 -9.57
C GLY A 129 -1.82 1.69 -8.36
N ILE A 130 -2.09 2.24 -7.17
CA ILE A 130 -1.67 1.65 -5.90
C ILE A 130 -2.80 1.73 -4.89
N PHE A 131 -3.00 0.67 -4.14
CA PHE A 131 -3.97 0.66 -3.04
C PHE A 131 -3.51 -0.29 -1.93
N GLY A 132 -4.15 -0.22 -0.78
CA GLY A 132 -3.77 -1.09 0.32
C GLY A 132 -4.72 -1.01 1.50
N HIS A 133 -4.47 -1.86 2.51
CA HIS A 133 -5.24 -1.94 3.73
C HIS A 133 -4.38 -1.64 4.96
N SER A 134 -4.90 -0.87 5.90
CA SER A 134 -4.26 -0.61 7.20
C SER A 134 -2.84 -0.04 7.04
N MET A 135 -1.81 -0.73 7.51
CA MET A 135 -0.40 -0.44 7.24
C MET A 135 -0.11 -0.35 5.73
N GLY A 136 -0.74 -1.21 4.91
CA GLY A 136 -0.61 -1.15 3.45
C GLY A 136 -1.34 0.04 2.84
N GLY A 137 -2.45 0.47 3.44
CA GLY A 137 -3.12 1.73 3.09
C GLY A 137 -2.23 2.94 3.36
N HIS A 138 -1.53 2.95 4.50
CA HIS A 138 -0.46 3.89 4.79
C HIS A 138 0.60 3.88 3.68
N GLY A 139 1.13 2.69 3.33
CA GLY A 139 2.12 2.55 2.27
C GLY A 139 1.64 3.08 0.93
N ALA A 140 0.41 2.77 0.53
CA ALA A 140 -0.16 3.23 -0.73
C ALA A 140 -0.29 4.75 -0.80
N LEU A 141 -0.80 5.38 0.27
CA LEU A 141 -0.93 6.84 0.34
C LEU A 141 0.44 7.53 0.33
N THR A 142 1.39 7.04 1.13
CA THR A 142 2.72 7.67 1.22
C THR A 142 3.50 7.53 -0.07
N LEU A 143 3.50 6.36 -0.72
CA LEU A 143 4.18 6.16 -2.00
C LEU A 143 3.55 7.01 -3.11
N ALA A 144 2.21 7.09 -3.18
CA ALA A 144 1.55 7.93 -4.19
C ALA A 144 1.81 9.43 -3.99
N LEU A 145 1.91 9.90 -2.74
CA LEU A 145 2.20 11.29 -2.43
C LEU A 145 3.69 11.64 -2.55
N ARG A 146 4.60 10.69 -2.37
CA ARG A 146 6.06 10.92 -2.49
C ARG A 146 6.55 10.83 -3.92
N GLU A 147 6.13 9.79 -4.63
CA GLU A 147 6.67 9.45 -5.95
C GLU A 147 5.87 10.17 -7.05
N GLU A 148 6.40 11.30 -7.48
CA GLU A 148 5.72 12.16 -8.45
C GLU A 148 5.44 11.42 -9.76
N ASN A 149 4.17 11.47 -10.20
CA ASN A 149 3.70 10.85 -11.43
C ASN A 149 3.92 9.31 -11.55
N LEU A 150 4.38 8.65 -10.48
CA LEU A 150 4.60 7.22 -10.50
C LEU A 150 3.26 6.46 -10.62
N TYR A 151 2.27 6.87 -9.85
CA TYR A 151 0.94 6.26 -9.84
C TYR A 151 -0.12 7.21 -10.41
N LYS A 152 -1.07 6.69 -11.18
CA LYS A 152 -2.19 7.45 -11.77
C LYS A 152 -3.46 7.40 -10.93
N SER A 153 -3.52 6.49 -9.97
CA SER A 153 -4.63 6.37 -9.04
C SER A 153 -4.16 5.79 -7.71
N VAL A 154 -4.81 6.22 -6.64
CA VAL A 154 -4.55 5.75 -5.29
C VAL A 154 -5.86 5.56 -4.53
N SER A 155 -5.93 4.47 -3.75
CA SER A 155 -7.03 4.26 -2.82
C SER A 155 -6.56 3.48 -1.58
N ALA A 156 -7.37 3.46 -0.51
CA ALA A 156 -7.02 2.75 0.70
C ALA A 156 -8.25 2.24 1.47
N PHE A 157 -8.09 1.10 2.13
CA PHE A 157 -9.02 0.57 3.12
C PHE A 157 -8.45 0.81 4.51
N ALA A 158 -9.21 1.48 5.36
CA ALA A 158 -8.86 1.69 6.77
C ALA A 158 -7.36 2.03 7.02
N PRO A 159 -6.79 3.03 6.32
CA PRO A 159 -5.35 3.30 6.37
C PRO A 159 -4.91 3.90 7.70
N ILE A 160 -3.66 3.61 8.12
CA ILE A 160 -2.97 4.41 9.14
C ILE A 160 -2.52 5.72 8.48
N VAL A 161 -3.29 6.79 8.63
CA VAL A 161 -3.06 8.04 7.87
C VAL A 161 -2.03 8.98 8.47
N ALA A 162 -1.81 8.89 9.79
CA ALA A 162 -0.92 9.76 10.56
C ALA A 162 0.00 8.95 11.48
N PRO A 163 0.87 8.08 10.93
CA PRO A 163 1.69 7.18 11.74
C PRO A 163 2.60 7.90 12.73
N SER A 164 2.99 9.13 12.45
CA SER A 164 3.79 9.95 13.38
C SER A 164 3.07 10.32 14.69
N ALA A 165 1.75 10.11 14.77
CA ALA A 165 0.91 10.53 15.87
C ALA A 165 0.08 9.40 16.48
N VAL A 166 0.37 8.14 16.14
CA VAL A 166 -0.38 6.96 16.63
C VAL A 166 0.59 5.87 17.09
N PRO A 167 0.20 5.02 18.06
CA PRO A 167 1.11 4.10 18.73
C PRO A 167 1.86 3.13 17.79
N TRP A 168 1.20 2.55 16.80
CA TRP A 168 1.86 1.65 15.86
C TRP A 168 2.94 2.35 15.04
N GLY A 169 2.61 3.53 14.52
CA GLY A 169 3.54 4.32 13.74
C GLY A 169 4.69 4.87 14.57
N GLU A 170 4.42 5.39 15.77
CA GLU A 170 5.48 5.87 16.68
C GLU A 170 6.47 4.76 17.03
N LYS A 171 5.98 3.54 17.32
CA LYS A 171 6.84 2.37 17.56
C LYS A 171 7.69 2.05 16.33
N ALA A 172 7.07 1.92 15.16
CA ALA A 172 7.78 1.58 13.94
C ALA A 172 8.81 2.65 13.56
N PHE A 173 8.42 3.92 13.56
CA PHE A 173 9.28 5.00 13.12
C PHE A 173 10.45 5.25 14.08
N THR A 174 10.21 5.18 15.39
CA THR A 174 11.32 5.26 16.37
C THR A 174 12.38 4.21 16.11
N ASN A 175 11.99 2.97 15.83
CA ASN A 175 12.93 1.88 15.63
C ASN A 175 13.54 1.85 14.21
N TYR A 176 12.75 2.18 13.18
CA TYR A 176 13.23 2.12 11.79
C TYR A 176 13.92 3.41 11.33
N LEU A 177 13.49 4.58 11.81
CA LEU A 177 13.93 5.90 11.34
C LEU A 177 14.69 6.71 12.42
N GLY A 178 14.70 6.22 13.67
CA GLY A 178 15.32 6.91 14.81
C GLY A 178 14.39 7.92 15.47
N SER A 179 14.92 8.63 16.47
CA SER A 179 14.17 9.54 17.32
C SER A 179 13.92 10.93 16.69
N ASP A 180 14.60 11.27 15.61
CA ASP A 180 14.38 12.55 14.92
C ASP A 180 13.05 12.52 14.15
N ARG A 181 12.02 13.08 14.77
CA ARG A 181 10.66 13.12 14.22
C ARG A 181 10.55 13.90 12.90
N ALA A 182 11.51 14.78 12.58
CA ALA A 182 11.53 15.48 11.29
C ALA A 182 11.72 14.50 10.11
N THR A 183 12.42 13.39 10.34
CA THR A 183 12.61 12.35 9.33
C THR A 183 11.36 11.55 9.04
N TRP A 184 10.37 11.54 9.96
CA TRP A 184 9.13 10.77 9.85
C TRP A 184 8.14 11.35 8.84
N ALA A 185 8.17 12.68 8.67
CA ALA A 185 7.22 13.42 7.81
C ALA A 185 7.20 12.90 6.35
N LYS A 186 8.31 12.33 5.87
CA LYS A 186 8.39 11.74 4.52
C LYS A 186 7.64 10.40 4.37
N TYR A 187 7.17 9.83 5.48
CA TYR A 187 6.38 8.60 5.53
C TYR A 187 5.03 8.79 6.24
N ASP A 188 4.58 10.03 6.39
CA ASP A 188 3.28 10.35 6.99
C ASP A 188 2.37 11.00 5.93
N ALA A 189 1.27 10.34 5.58
CA ALA A 189 0.39 10.81 4.51
C ALA A 189 -0.25 12.17 4.83
N THR A 190 -0.54 12.44 6.11
CA THR A 190 -1.10 13.72 6.58
C THR A 190 -0.11 14.86 6.42
N GLU A 191 1.18 14.61 6.66
CA GLU A 191 2.25 15.58 6.42
C GLU A 191 2.54 15.77 4.93
N LEU A 192 2.55 14.68 4.17
CA LEU A 192 2.86 14.69 2.75
C LEU A 192 1.81 15.45 1.94
N VAL A 193 0.51 15.23 2.20
CA VAL A 193 -0.57 15.91 1.44
C VAL A 193 -0.56 17.42 1.68
N SER A 194 -0.07 17.86 2.82
CA SER A 194 0.12 19.29 3.13
C SER A 194 1.21 19.95 2.29
N LYS A 195 2.15 19.17 1.77
CA LYS A 195 3.26 19.63 0.94
C LYS A 195 2.99 19.48 -0.55
N ARG A 196 2.29 18.42 -0.94
CA ARG A 196 1.98 18.09 -2.33
C ARG A 196 0.70 17.29 -2.42
N THR A 197 -0.23 17.75 -3.23
CA THR A 197 -1.46 17.02 -3.56
C THR A 197 -1.20 15.94 -4.62
N PHE A 198 -1.98 14.87 -4.58
CA PHE A 198 -2.04 13.86 -5.62
C PHE A 198 -2.91 14.36 -6.79
N PRO A 199 -2.51 14.17 -8.06
CA PRO A 199 -3.29 14.62 -9.22
C PRO A 199 -4.50 13.71 -9.46
N GLY A 200 -5.56 13.90 -8.70
CA GLY A 200 -6.79 13.11 -8.78
C GLY A 200 -7.46 12.93 -7.42
N THR A 201 -8.57 12.23 -7.43
CA THR A 201 -9.31 11.92 -6.20
C THR A 201 -8.69 10.73 -5.50
N ILE A 202 -8.39 10.86 -4.22
CA ILE A 202 -8.02 9.74 -3.35
C ILE A 202 -9.31 9.11 -2.84
N LEU A 203 -9.46 7.78 -2.98
CA LEU A 203 -10.59 7.03 -2.43
C LEU A 203 -10.16 6.32 -1.15
N ILE A 204 -10.91 6.51 -0.06
CA ILE A 204 -10.72 5.78 1.19
C ILE A 204 -12.06 5.21 1.65
N ASP A 205 -12.08 3.92 1.99
CA ASP A 205 -13.15 3.31 2.77
C ASP A 205 -12.68 3.08 4.21
N GLN A 206 -13.55 3.43 5.18
CA GLN A 206 -13.30 3.26 6.60
C GLN A 206 -14.50 2.62 7.29
N GLY A 207 -14.29 1.45 7.90
CA GLY A 207 -15.31 0.81 8.73
C GLY A 207 -15.54 1.59 10.03
N GLU A 208 -16.79 1.87 10.38
CA GLU A 208 -17.12 2.61 11.61
C GLU A 208 -17.12 1.72 12.87
N ALA A 209 -17.22 0.39 12.70
CA ALA A 209 -17.07 -0.58 13.79
C ALA A 209 -15.63 -1.11 13.95
N ASP A 210 -14.67 -0.48 13.28
CA ASP A 210 -13.25 -0.86 13.33
C ASP A 210 -12.67 -0.60 14.72
N GLN A 211 -12.14 -1.65 15.35
CA GLN A 211 -11.57 -1.57 16.71
C GLN A 211 -10.31 -0.69 16.79
N PHE A 212 -9.67 -0.40 15.68
CA PHE A 212 -8.47 0.44 15.60
C PHE A 212 -8.77 1.89 15.20
N LEU A 213 -10.02 2.21 14.87
CA LEU A 213 -10.46 3.49 14.32
C LEU A 213 -9.93 4.69 15.09
N THR A 214 -10.17 4.73 16.39
CA THR A 214 -9.86 5.90 17.23
C THR A 214 -8.42 5.94 17.70
N ARG A 215 -7.76 4.80 17.83
CA ARG A 215 -6.41 4.72 18.38
C ARG A 215 -5.32 4.77 17.32
N GLU A 216 -5.51 4.09 16.19
CA GLU A 216 -4.44 3.84 15.21
C GLU A 216 -4.73 4.42 13.82
N LEU A 217 -6.00 4.53 13.40
CA LEU A 217 -6.33 4.90 12.03
C LEU A 217 -6.62 6.39 11.87
N GLN A 218 -7.48 6.97 12.72
CA GLN A 218 -7.80 8.40 12.82
C GLN A 218 -8.02 9.10 11.46
N PRO A 219 -8.93 8.61 10.58
CA PRO A 219 -9.08 9.10 9.22
C PRO A 219 -9.41 10.60 9.12
N GLU A 220 -10.01 11.18 10.16
CA GLU A 220 -10.33 12.60 10.27
C GLU A 220 -9.09 13.50 10.20
N ARG A 221 -7.91 13.02 10.59
CA ARG A 221 -6.66 13.78 10.46
C ARG A 221 -6.29 14.00 9.00
N PHE A 222 -6.40 12.95 8.18
CA PHE A 222 -6.12 13.05 6.75
C PHE A 222 -7.21 13.84 6.03
N GLU A 223 -8.48 13.64 6.39
CA GLU A 223 -9.61 14.42 5.88
C GLU A 223 -9.39 15.93 6.08
N ALA A 224 -9.02 16.33 7.29
CA ALA A 224 -8.70 17.72 7.61
C ALA A 224 -7.46 18.25 6.86
N ALA A 225 -6.43 17.42 6.69
CA ALA A 225 -5.23 17.81 5.93
C ALA A 225 -5.54 17.97 4.44
N CYS A 226 -6.32 17.06 3.85
CA CYS A 226 -6.78 17.15 2.47
C CYS A 226 -7.61 18.41 2.22
N ALA A 227 -8.54 18.73 3.12
CA ALA A 227 -9.36 19.94 3.02
C ALA A 227 -8.50 21.21 3.02
N ARG A 228 -7.49 21.29 3.89
CA ARG A 228 -6.56 22.44 3.93
C ARG A 228 -5.67 22.53 2.69
N ALA A 229 -5.25 21.40 2.15
CA ALA A 229 -4.39 21.35 0.97
C ALA A 229 -5.13 21.47 -0.36
N GLY A 230 -6.47 21.43 -0.37
CA GLY A 230 -7.26 21.36 -1.58
C GLY A 230 -7.16 20.01 -2.32
N GLN A 231 -6.80 18.94 -1.60
CA GLN A 231 -6.75 17.59 -2.14
C GLN A 231 -8.16 17.01 -2.30
N SER A 232 -8.50 16.55 -3.50
CA SER A 232 -9.75 15.84 -3.72
C SER A 232 -9.73 14.49 -2.99
N LEU A 233 -10.61 14.32 -2.01
CA LEU A 233 -10.75 13.11 -1.19
C LEU A 233 -12.20 12.61 -1.24
N ASN A 234 -12.36 11.32 -1.48
CA ASN A 234 -13.61 10.60 -1.27
C ASN A 234 -13.43 9.63 -0.10
N LEU A 235 -13.72 10.09 1.11
CA LEU A 235 -13.70 9.27 2.32
C LEU A 235 -15.12 8.75 2.59
N ARG A 236 -15.31 7.44 2.42
CA ARG A 236 -16.58 6.76 2.66
C ARG A 236 -16.53 6.05 4.02
N ARG A 237 -17.48 6.39 4.89
CA ARG A 237 -17.63 5.74 6.20
C ARG A 237 -18.65 4.62 6.06
N GLN A 238 -18.27 3.41 6.42
CA GLN A 238 -19.05 2.19 6.22
C GLN A 238 -19.58 1.68 7.56
N ALA A 239 -20.85 1.97 7.84
CA ALA A 239 -21.51 1.60 9.11
C ALA A 239 -21.50 0.08 9.32
N GLY A 240 -21.13 -0.35 10.53
CA GLY A 240 -21.12 -1.76 10.94
C GLY A 240 -19.96 -2.60 10.45
N TYR A 241 -19.07 -2.06 9.60
CA TYR A 241 -17.88 -2.78 9.14
C TYR A 241 -16.69 -2.60 10.09
N ASP A 242 -15.98 -3.69 10.30
CA ASP A 242 -14.77 -3.78 11.12
C ASP A 242 -13.48 -3.69 10.27
N HIS A 243 -12.33 -4.13 10.82
CA HIS A 243 -11.01 -4.13 10.16
C HIS A 243 -10.73 -5.40 9.35
N SER A 244 -11.71 -6.26 9.14
CA SER A 244 -11.52 -7.58 8.54
C SER A 244 -11.52 -7.58 7.01
N TYR A 245 -11.15 -8.73 6.43
CA TYR A 245 -11.24 -8.93 4.98
C TYR A 245 -12.68 -9.02 4.46
N TYR A 246 -13.69 -9.23 5.30
CA TYR A 246 -15.10 -9.11 4.89
C TYR A 246 -15.45 -7.67 4.47
N PHE A 247 -14.89 -6.68 5.17
CA PHE A 247 -14.98 -5.29 4.77
C PHE A 247 -14.33 -5.05 3.41
N ILE A 248 -13.09 -5.53 3.21
CA ILE A 248 -12.38 -5.38 1.93
C ILE A 248 -13.14 -6.06 0.79
N GLU A 249 -13.57 -7.31 0.98
CA GLU A 249 -14.31 -8.09 -0.03
C GLU A 249 -15.58 -7.37 -0.49
N THR A 250 -16.28 -6.73 0.44
CA THR A 250 -17.51 -5.99 0.13
C THR A 250 -17.27 -4.82 -0.82
N PHE A 251 -16.18 -4.06 -0.64
CA PHE A 251 -15.96 -2.81 -1.36
C PHE A 251 -14.82 -2.85 -2.39
N VAL A 252 -14.09 -3.95 -2.52
CA VAL A 252 -12.95 -4.06 -3.44
C VAL A 252 -13.32 -3.78 -4.89
N ALA A 253 -14.54 -4.13 -5.29
CA ALA A 253 -15.03 -3.87 -6.64
C ALA A 253 -15.07 -2.36 -6.96
N ASP A 254 -15.44 -1.53 -6.01
CA ASP A 254 -15.47 -0.07 -6.17
C ASP A 254 -14.06 0.50 -6.28
N HIS A 255 -13.13 0.01 -5.47
CA HIS A 255 -11.72 0.40 -5.57
C HIS A 255 -11.13 0.02 -6.93
N LEU A 256 -11.39 -1.19 -7.43
CA LEU A 256 -10.93 -1.60 -8.76
C LEU A 256 -11.55 -0.74 -9.87
N ARG A 257 -12.83 -0.37 -9.77
CA ARG A 257 -13.47 0.56 -10.72
C ARG A 257 -12.89 1.98 -10.64
N HIS A 258 -12.56 2.46 -9.44
CA HIS A 258 -11.85 3.73 -9.26
C HIS A 258 -10.51 3.72 -9.98
N HIS A 259 -9.71 2.69 -9.82
CA HIS A 259 -8.45 2.52 -10.53
C HIS A 259 -8.64 2.39 -12.04
N HIS A 260 -9.57 1.56 -12.47
CA HIS A 260 -9.88 1.38 -13.89
C HIS A 260 -10.24 2.71 -14.57
N ALA A 261 -11.10 3.51 -13.95
CA ALA A 261 -11.52 4.80 -14.50
C ALA A 261 -10.34 5.78 -14.68
N ALA A 262 -9.37 5.78 -13.75
CA ALA A 262 -8.19 6.62 -13.84
C ALA A 262 -7.16 6.10 -14.86
N LEU A 263 -6.98 4.76 -14.96
CA LEU A 263 -5.98 4.12 -15.79
C LEU A 263 -6.38 4.02 -17.28
N HIS A 264 -7.66 4.21 -17.60
CA HIS A 264 -8.20 4.21 -18.95
C HIS A 264 -8.56 5.61 -19.47
N ARG A 265 -8.36 6.66 -18.70
CA ARG A 265 -8.45 8.04 -19.24
C ARG A 265 -7.38 8.19 -20.31
N VAL A 266 -7.83 8.37 -21.55
CA VAL A 266 -6.98 8.81 -22.66
C VAL A 266 -6.64 10.27 -22.32
N GLY A 267 -5.35 10.56 -22.11
CA GLY A 267 -4.84 11.91 -21.93
C GLY A 267 -4.92 12.70 -23.22
#